data_827eb0a5cdbdf3d5aac9ea48852b7ca8
#
_entry.id   827eb0a5cdbdf3d5aac9ea48852b7ca8
#
_cell.length_a   1.000
_cell.length_b   1.000
_cell.length_c   1.000
_cell.angle_alpha   90.00
_cell.angle_beta   90.00
_cell.angle_gamma   90.00
#
_symmetry.space_group_name_H-M   'P 1'
#
loop_
_entity.id
_entity.type
_entity.pdbx_description
1 polymer ?
#
loop_
_entity_poly.entity_id
_entity_poly.type
_entity_poly.pdbx_seq_one_letter_code
_entity_poly.pdbx_strand_id
1 'polypeptide(L)'
;MAVSGHVSLVGAGPGDPGLLTRTAIARLRAADFVLYDALVDERILRYARRARRFYVGKRAGRHAMTQTAIQALMVRIARRGLRVVRLKGGDPFVFGRGGEEALALQQAGISYDVVPGISSAIAAPAAAGIPVTHRGVAAAFLVVSGHEDETFASAIAQLQPNGVTVVVLMGLGRSMAIAQRLIDRGWSRGTPAAVIVDASRPEQHVWRGTLDELSADAAPVAGDGAGTIVIGDVVAVGLATSVAHGFSRAIGG
;
A
#
# COMPACT_ATOMS: atom_id res chain seq x y z
N MET A 1 -30.52 7.83 -24.49
CA MET A 1 -29.42 8.28 -23.62
C MET A 1 -28.31 7.24 -23.74
N ALA A 2 -27.09 7.65 -24.10
CA ALA A 2 -25.95 6.72 -24.14
C ALA A 2 -25.73 6.18 -22.73
N VAL A 3 -25.62 4.86 -22.59
CA VAL A 3 -25.29 4.22 -21.32
C VAL A 3 -23.90 4.68 -20.93
N SER A 4 -23.81 5.59 -19.96
CA SER A 4 -22.51 6.02 -19.41
C SER A 4 -21.93 4.85 -18.62
N GLY A 5 -20.69 4.47 -18.92
CA GLY A 5 -19.97 3.50 -18.14
C GLY A 5 -19.63 4.03 -16.75
N HIS A 6 -18.99 3.17 -15.96
CA HIS A 6 -18.65 3.48 -14.58
C HIS A 6 -17.20 3.07 -14.26
N VAL A 7 -16.52 3.84 -13.42
CA VAL A 7 -15.16 3.50 -12.95
C VAL A 7 -15.18 3.29 -11.44
N SER A 8 -14.71 2.13 -10.98
CA SER A 8 -14.47 1.87 -9.56
C SER A 8 -12.97 1.96 -9.27
N LEU A 9 -12.56 2.87 -8.39
CA LEU A 9 -11.21 2.94 -7.83
C LEU A 9 -11.16 1.99 -6.63
N VAL A 10 -10.47 0.86 -6.78
CA VAL A 10 -10.59 -0.27 -5.83
C VAL A 10 -9.26 -0.55 -5.17
N GLY A 11 -9.24 -0.58 -3.84
CA GLY A 11 -8.10 -1.04 -3.06
C GLY A 11 -8.00 -2.57 -3.08
N ALA A 12 -6.81 -3.06 -3.41
CA ALA A 12 -6.48 -4.48 -3.45
C ALA A 12 -6.00 -5.02 -2.09
N GLY A 13 -5.81 -4.14 -1.09
CA GLY A 13 -5.19 -4.53 0.16
C GLY A 13 -3.68 -4.76 0.03
N PRO A 14 -3.05 -5.37 1.07
CA PRO A 14 -1.60 -5.49 1.17
C PRO A 14 -0.99 -6.61 0.31
N GLY A 15 -1.80 -7.54 -0.21
CA GLY A 15 -1.32 -8.65 -1.04
C GLY A 15 -2.13 -9.93 -0.90
N ASP A 16 -2.50 -10.35 0.32
CA ASP A 16 -3.34 -11.53 0.52
C ASP A 16 -4.76 -11.30 -0.05
N PRO A 17 -5.23 -12.14 -1.00
CA PRO A 17 -6.61 -12.09 -1.49
C PRO A 17 -7.68 -12.21 -0.40
N GLY A 18 -7.38 -12.84 0.73
CA GLY A 18 -8.27 -12.93 1.90
C GLY A 18 -8.53 -11.58 2.57
N LEU A 19 -7.69 -10.59 2.32
CA LEU A 19 -7.82 -9.22 2.85
C LEU A 19 -8.56 -8.26 1.89
N LEU A 20 -9.09 -8.77 0.78
CA LEU A 20 -9.99 -8.00 -0.07
C LEU A 20 -11.31 -7.71 0.64
N THR A 21 -11.80 -6.49 0.48
CA THR A 21 -13.17 -6.19 0.92
C THR A 21 -14.19 -6.93 0.06
N ARG A 22 -15.34 -7.27 0.64
CA ARG A 22 -16.45 -7.90 -0.12
C ARG A 22 -16.89 -7.04 -1.31
N THR A 23 -16.88 -5.72 -1.14
CA THR A 23 -17.20 -4.77 -2.21
C THR A 23 -16.16 -4.81 -3.33
N ALA A 24 -14.86 -4.89 -3.01
CA ALA A 24 -13.81 -5.04 -4.02
C ALA A 24 -14.03 -6.30 -4.87
N ILE A 25 -14.34 -7.44 -4.24
CA ILE A 25 -14.66 -8.69 -4.95
C ILE A 25 -15.89 -8.51 -5.87
N ALA A 26 -16.94 -7.85 -5.38
CA ALA A 26 -18.15 -7.60 -6.18
C ALA A 26 -17.85 -6.73 -7.41
N ARG A 27 -17.04 -5.65 -7.25
CA ARG A 27 -16.62 -4.78 -8.36
C ARG A 27 -15.76 -5.55 -9.38
N LEU A 28 -14.81 -6.36 -8.93
CA LEU A 28 -13.97 -7.19 -9.81
C LEU A 28 -14.80 -8.19 -10.62
N ARG A 29 -15.78 -8.85 -10.00
CA ARG A 29 -16.68 -9.81 -10.68
C ARG A 29 -17.56 -9.15 -11.74
N ALA A 30 -17.96 -7.90 -11.50
CA ALA A 30 -18.82 -7.12 -12.38
C ALA A 30 -18.06 -6.34 -13.47
N ALA A 31 -16.74 -6.27 -13.41
CA ALA A 31 -15.92 -5.48 -14.31
C ALA A 31 -15.91 -6.02 -15.75
N ASP A 32 -15.88 -5.10 -16.73
CA ASP A 32 -15.60 -5.39 -18.12
C ASP A 32 -14.10 -5.19 -18.43
N PHE A 33 -13.44 -4.25 -17.68
CA PHE A 33 -12.00 -3.99 -17.71
C PHE A 33 -11.41 -3.84 -16.31
N VAL A 34 -10.21 -4.38 -16.11
CA VAL A 34 -9.40 -4.16 -14.90
C VAL A 34 -8.05 -3.57 -15.32
N LEU A 35 -7.76 -2.38 -14.83
CA LEU A 35 -6.45 -1.72 -14.95
C LEU A 35 -5.70 -1.90 -13.62
N TYR A 36 -4.52 -2.52 -13.62
CA TYR A 36 -3.77 -2.86 -12.40
C TYR A 36 -2.28 -2.61 -12.55
N ASP A 37 -1.59 -2.41 -11.43
CA ASP A 37 -0.15 -2.15 -11.37
C ASP A 37 0.64 -3.28 -10.67
N ALA A 38 1.95 -3.09 -10.51
CA ALA A 38 2.87 -4.10 -10.00
C ALA A 38 2.63 -4.49 -8.51
N LEU A 39 1.98 -3.64 -7.73
CA LEU A 39 1.71 -3.92 -6.32
C LEU A 39 0.53 -4.87 -6.11
N VAL A 40 -0.27 -5.09 -7.15
CA VAL A 40 -1.42 -5.98 -7.09
C VAL A 40 -0.95 -7.43 -7.22
N ASP A 41 -1.33 -8.27 -6.26
CA ASP A 41 -1.09 -9.70 -6.33
C ASP A 41 -1.94 -10.33 -7.45
N GLU A 42 -1.31 -11.09 -8.35
CA GLU A 42 -2.00 -11.67 -9.50
C GLU A 42 -3.12 -12.64 -9.11
N ARG A 43 -3.04 -13.26 -7.92
CA ARG A 43 -4.10 -14.11 -7.38
C ARG A 43 -5.42 -13.38 -7.23
N ILE A 44 -5.39 -12.05 -7.04
CA ILE A 44 -6.58 -11.21 -6.95
C ILE A 44 -7.33 -11.13 -8.28
N LEU A 45 -6.61 -11.15 -9.39
CA LEU A 45 -7.20 -11.07 -10.72
C LEU A 45 -8.13 -12.24 -11.06
N ARG A 46 -8.05 -13.35 -10.31
CA ARG A 46 -8.98 -14.49 -10.45
C ARG A 46 -10.45 -14.12 -10.22
N TYR A 47 -10.71 -13.06 -9.45
CA TYR A 47 -12.08 -12.58 -9.23
C TYR A 47 -12.65 -11.84 -10.45
N ALA A 48 -11.81 -11.34 -11.35
CA ALA A 48 -12.19 -10.62 -12.57
C ALA A 48 -12.17 -11.55 -13.81
N ARG A 49 -12.90 -12.69 -13.74
CA ARG A 49 -12.84 -13.75 -14.76
C ARG A 49 -13.31 -13.31 -16.15
N ARG A 50 -14.26 -12.38 -16.22
CA ARG A 50 -14.87 -11.90 -17.47
C ARG A 50 -14.21 -10.63 -18.00
N ALA A 51 -13.42 -9.94 -17.15
CA ALA A 51 -12.83 -8.66 -17.50
C ALA A 51 -11.59 -8.82 -18.39
N ARG A 52 -11.40 -7.90 -19.31
CA ARG A 52 -10.10 -7.69 -19.95
C ARG A 52 -9.16 -7.07 -18.94
N ARG A 53 -7.98 -7.68 -18.72
CA ARG A 53 -6.98 -7.27 -17.75
C ARG A 53 -5.89 -6.50 -18.44
N PHE A 54 -5.59 -5.31 -17.98
CA PHE A 54 -4.59 -4.44 -18.57
C PHE A 54 -3.61 -3.95 -17.50
N TYR A 55 -2.36 -4.34 -17.65
CA TYR A 55 -1.29 -3.92 -16.75
C TYR A 55 -0.82 -2.51 -17.12
N VAL A 56 -0.85 -1.58 -16.17
CA VAL A 56 -0.46 -0.17 -16.36
C VAL A 56 0.82 0.21 -15.61
N GLY A 57 1.44 -0.71 -14.85
CA GLY A 57 2.66 -0.50 -14.10
C GLY A 57 3.92 -0.46 -14.96
N LYS A 58 5.08 -0.31 -14.31
CA LYS A 58 6.39 -0.42 -14.97
C LYS A 58 6.64 -1.87 -15.35
N ARG A 59 7.10 -2.12 -16.57
CA ARG A 59 7.64 -3.42 -17.02
C ARG A 59 9.09 -3.22 -17.43
N ALA A 60 9.92 -4.23 -17.18
CA ALA A 60 11.29 -4.25 -17.70
C ALA A 60 11.26 -4.05 -19.23
N GLY A 61 12.04 -3.09 -19.73
CA GLY A 61 12.14 -2.79 -21.18
C GLY A 61 10.98 -2.02 -21.80
N ARG A 62 9.96 -1.58 -21.01
CA ARG A 62 8.87 -0.71 -21.51
C ARG A 62 8.67 0.48 -20.57
N HIS A 63 8.47 1.67 -21.17
CA HIS A 63 8.08 2.85 -20.40
C HIS A 63 6.77 2.58 -19.66
N ALA A 64 6.75 2.92 -18.35
CA ALA A 64 5.51 2.94 -17.58
C ALA A 64 4.52 3.90 -18.24
N MET A 65 3.23 3.54 -18.22
CA MET A 65 2.21 4.52 -18.59
C MET A 65 2.27 5.71 -17.65
N THR A 66 2.23 6.92 -18.20
CA THR A 66 2.11 8.12 -17.36
C THR A 66 0.76 8.13 -16.67
N GLN A 67 0.68 8.83 -15.53
CA GLN A 67 -0.60 8.97 -14.81
C GLN A 67 -1.69 9.56 -15.71
N THR A 68 -1.36 10.57 -16.52
CA THR A 68 -2.27 11.18 -17.50
C THR A 68 -2.76 10.15 -18.54
N ALA A 69 -1.89 9.26 -19.01
CA ALA A 69 -2.27 8.21 -19.96
C ALA A 69 -3.21 7.17 -19.32
N ILE A 70 -3.01 6.82 -18.03
CA ILE A 70 -3.90 5.93 -17.28
C ILE A 70 -5.27 6.58 -17.12
N GLN A 71 -5.34 7.86 -16.72
CA GLN A 71 -6.58 8.62 -16.58
C GLN A 71 -7.34 8.70 -17.91
N ALA A 72 -6.67 9.05 -19.00
CA ALA A 72 -7.25 9.07 -20.34
C ALA A 72 -7.79 7.71 -20.78
N LEU A 73 -7.09 6.62 -20.42
CA LEU A 73 -7.52 5.26 -20.72
C LEU A 73 -8.80 4.89 -19.97
N MET A 74 -8.89 5.20 -18.67
CA MET A 74 -10.11 4.97 -17.87
C MET A 74 -11.31 5.71 -18.47
N VAL A 75 -11.16 7.00 -18.75
CA VAL A 75 -12.21 7.84 -19.35
C VAL A 75 -12.65 7.28 -20.70
N ARG A 76 -11.70 6.93 -21.57
CA ARG A 76 -11.99 6.39 -22.90
C ARG A 76 -12.78 5.07 -22.85
N ILE A 77 -12.45 4.18 -21.91
CA ILE A 77 -13.16 2.90 -21.76
C ILE A 77 -14.56 3.14 -21.19
N ALA A 78 -14.69 3.98 -20.16
CA ALA A 78 -15.96 4.29 -19.53
C ALA A 78 -16.94 4.99 -20.50
N ARG A 79 -16.46 5.88 -21.38
CA ARG A 79 -17.30 6.52 -22.42
C ARG A 79 -17.92 5.54 -23.41
N ARG A 80 -17.42 4.29 -23.47
CA ARG A 80 -18.00 3.22 -24.27
C ARG A 80 -19.11 2.45 -23.55
N GLY A 81 -19.54 2.92 -22.38
CA GLY A 81 -20.57 2.26 -21.57
C GLY A 81 -20.05 1.09 -20.73
N LEU A 82 -18.74 0.91 -20.58
CA LEU A 82 -18.12 -0.23 -19.92
C LEU A 82 -17.80 0.06 -18.45
N ARG A 83 -17.83 -0.99 -17.62
CA ARG A 83 -17.46 -0.93 -16.20
C ARG A 83 -15.97 -1.18 -16.06
N VAL A 84 -15.26 -0.19 -15.55
CA VAL A 84 -13.81 -0.24 -15.35
C VAL A 84 -13.51 -0.36 -13.87
N VAL A 85 -12.64 -1.29 -13.50
CA VAL A 85 -12.00 -1.33 -12.18
C VAL A 85 -10.56 -0.84 -12.34
N ARG A 86 -10.20 0.23 -11.64
CA ARG A 86 -8.82 0.62 -11.39
C ARG A 86 -8.39 -0.02 -10.07
N LEU A 87 -7.66 -1.13 -10.15
CA LEU A 87 -7.22 -1.91 -9.00
C LEU A 87 -5.83 -1.43 -8.55
N LYS A 88 -5.70 -1.06 -7.28
CA LYS A 88 -4.51 -0.40 -6.69
C LYS A 88 -4.07 -1.15 -5.43
N GLY A 89 -2.77 -1.37 -5.25
CA GLY A 89 -2.24 -1.94 -4.00
C GLY A 89 -2.64 -1.10 -2.78
N GLY A 90 -2.89 -1.72 -1.64
CA GLY A 90 -3.34 -1.05 -0.43
C GLY A 90 -4.71 -0.38 -0.58
N ASP A 91 -4.78 0.91 -0.24
CA ASP A 91 -5.95 1.78 -0.36
C ASP A 91 -5.73 2.81 -1.48
N PRO A 92 -6.75 3.13 -2.31
CA PRO A 92 -6.61 4.07 -3.41
C PRO A 92 -6.18 5.49 -2.99
N PHE A 93 -6.55 5.92 -1.78
CA PHE A 93 -6.33 7.27 -1.28
C PHE A 93 -5.13 7.39 -0.32
N VAL A 94 -4.44 6.28 -0.02
CA VAL A 94 -3.21 6.31 0.79
C VAL A 94 -2.00 6.20 -0.13
N PHE A 95 -1.40 7.32 -0.50
CA PHE A 95 -0.27 7.46 -1.44
C PHE A 95 -0.47 6.76 -2.79
N GLY A 96 -1.70 6.40 -3.13
CA GLY A 96 -2.07 5.67 -4.34
C GLY A 96 -2.44 6.57 -5.52
N ARG A 97 -2.39 7.90 -5.41
CA ARG A 97 -2.81 8.86 -6.44
C ARG A 97 -4.30 8.73 -6.86
N GLY A 98 -5.12 8.03 -6.06
CA GLY A 98 -6.54 7.83 -6.35
C GLY A 98 -7.33 9.14 -6.41
N GLY A 99 -6.92 10.16 -5.63
CA GLY A 99 -7.51 11.50 -5.68
C GLY A 99 -7.34 12.17 -7.05
N GLU A 100 -6.15 12.05 -7.67
CA GLU A 100 -5.90 12.57 -9.01
C GLU A 100 -6.75 11.83 -10.07
N GLU A 101 -6.89 10.50 -9.92
CA GLU A 101 -7.72 9.67 -10.79
C GLU A 101 -9.21 10.05 -10.67
N ALA A 102 -9.70 10.24 -9.44
CA ALA A 102 -11.07 10.68 -9.15
C ALA A 102 -11.39 12.05 -9.75
N LEU A 103 -10.49 13.02 -9.57
CA LEU A 103 -10.63 14.36 -10.15
C LEU A 103 -10.71 14.33 -11.69
N ALA A 104 -9.86 13.53 -12.32
CA ALA A 104 -9.88 13.37 -13.78
C ALA A 104 -11.21 12.77 -14.30
N LEU A 105 -11.77 11.79 -13.57
CA LEU A 105 -13.07 11.19 -13.88
C LEU A 105 -14.21 12.21 -13.71
N GLN A 106 -14.19 12.95 -12.62
CA GLN A 106 -15.17 14.01 -12.34
C GLN A 106 -15.16 15.09 -13.43
N GLN A 107 -13.96 15.57 -13.80
CA GLN A 107 -13.80 16.56 -14.88
C GLN A 107 -14.30 16.05 -16.24
N ALA A 108 -14.15 14.74 -16.48
CA ALA A 108 -14.61 14.10 -17.71
C ALA A 108 -16.12 13.76 -17.70
N GLY A 109 -16.85 14.02 -16.60
CA GLY A 109 -18.26 13.68 -16.43
C GLY A 109 -18.52 12.17 -16.34
N ILE A 110 -17.52 11.38 -15.90
CA ILE A 110 -17.64 9.93 -15.74
C ILE A 110 -18.08 9.61 -14.31
N SER A 111 -19.13 8.79 -14.18
CA SER A 111 -19.55 8.26 -12.89
C SER A 111 -18.48 7.35 -12.30
N TYR A 112 -18.17 7.53 -11.02
CA TYR A 112 -17.20 6.70 -10.33
C TYR A 112 -17.56 6.45 -8.85
N ASP A 113 -17.00 5.40 -8.28
CA ASP A 113 -16.99 5.15 -6.84
C ASP A 113 -15.56 4.77 -6.37
N VAL A 114 -15.35 4.90 -5.06
CA VAL A 114 -14.11 4.50 -4.41
C VAL A 114 -14.42 3.37 -3.43
N VAL A 115 -13.71 2.27 -3.59
CA VAL A 115 -13.81 1.12 -2.70
C VAL A 115 -12.53 1.04 -1.87
N PRO A 116 -12.57 1.36 -0.57
CA PRO A 116 -11.41 1.29 0.30
C PRO A 116 -10.77 -0.10 0.31
N GLY A 117 -9.46 -0.12 0.49
CA GLY A 117 -8.67 -1.32 0.75
C GLY A 117 -7.90 -1.18 2.05
N ILE A 118 -7.40 -2.30 2.59
CA ILE A 118 -6.56 -2.27 3.78
C ILE A 118 -5.19 -1.73 3.39
N SER A 119 -4.84 -0.53 3.88
CA SER A 119 -3.52 0.06 3.63
C SER A 119 -2.40 -0.76 4.26
N SER A 120 -1.27 -0.88 3.55
CA SER A 120 -0.05 -1.50 4.10
C SER A 120 0.47 -0.77 5.33
N ALA A 121 0.12 0.50 5.53
CA ALA A 121 0.45 1.25 6.74
C ALA A 121 -0.12 0.62 8.02
N ILE A 122 -1.22 -0.13 7.92
CA ILE A 122 -1.86 -0.83 9.03
C ILE A 122 -1.64 -2.33 8.90
N ALA A 123 -1.79 -2.87 7.69
CA ALA A 123 -1.74 -4.31 7.47
C ALA A 123 -0.33 -4.91 7.66
N ALA A 124 0.73 -4.19 7.24
CA ALA A 124 2.08 -4.72 7.36
C ALA A 124 2.53 -4.81 8.82
N PRO A 125 2.40 -3.77 9.67
CA PRO A 125 2.67 -3.89 11.10
C PRO A 125 1.85 -5.01 11.75
N ALA A 126 0.54 -5.08 11.48
CA ALA A 126 -0.33 -6.10 12.04
C ALA A 126 0.10 -7.52 11.66
N ALA A 127 0.46 -7.76 10.39
CA ALA A 127 0.99 -9.04 9.92
C ALA A 127 2.33 -9.41 10.57
N ALA A 128 3.10 -8.41 11.01
CA ALA A 128 4.33 -8.60 11.77
C ALA A 128 4.12 -8.66 13.29
N GLY A 129 2.88 -8.59 13.81
CA GLY A 129 2.62 -8.56 15.25
C GLY A 129 3.02 -7.26 15.93
N ILE A 130 3.05 -6.15 15.19
CA ILE A 130 3.40 -4.83 15.69
C ILE A 130 2.13 -3.97 15.72
N PRO A 131 1.58 -3.62 16.89
CA PRO A 131 0.45 -2.70 16.98
C PRO A 131 0.93 -1.28 16.63
N VAL A 132 0.26 -0.57 15.73
CA VAL A 132 0.64 0.82 15.41
C VAL A 132 0.31 1.81 16.53
N THR A 133 -0.59 1.43 17.45
CA THR A 133 -0.86 2.14 18.70
C THR A 133 -0.94 1.13 19.85
N HIS A 134 -0.47 1.53 21.05
CA HIS A 134 -0.54 0.69 22.24
C HIS A 134 -0.67 1.58 23.49
N ARG A 135 -1.61 1.25 24.37
CA ARG A 135 -1.81 2.03 25.61
C ARG A 135 -0.53 2.08 26.44
N GLY A 136 -0.12 3.28 26.83
CA GLY A 136 1.10 3.51 27.62
C GLY A 136 2.41 3.50 26.79
N VAL A 137 2.34 3.24 25.46
CA VAL A 137 3.52 3.21 24.59
C VAL A 137 3.38 4.24 23.47
N ALA A 138 2.32 4.15 22.65
CA ALA A 138 2.07 5.10 21.57
C ALA A 138 0.58 5.41 21.44
N ALA A 139 0.22 6.68 21.66
CA ALA A 139 -1.15 7.19 21.56
C ALA A 139 -1.54 7.59 20.13
N ALA A 140 -0.56 7.73 19.23
CA ALA A 140 -0.76 8.14 17.84
C ALA A 140 0.19 7.40 16.92
N PHE A 141 -0.14 7.38 15.63
CA PHE A 141 0.81 6.98 14.59
C PHE A 141 0.72 7.94 13.40
N LEU A 142 1.85 8.17 12.78
CA LEU A 142 2.02 9.01 11.60
C LEU A 142 2.39 8.13 10.42
N VAL A 143 1.64 8.25 9.32
CA VAL A 143 1.96 7.57 8.06
C VAL A 143 2.58 8.57 7.10
N VAL A 144 3.78 8.28 6.61
CA VAL A 144 4.53 9.17 5.72
C VAL A 144 5.04 8.43 4.49
N SER A 145 5.27 9.18 3.41
CA SER A 145 5.95 8.69 2.22
C SER A 145 7.47 8.87 2.38
N GLY A 146 8.23 7.79 2.16
CA GLY A 146 9.69 7.83 2.08
C GLY A 146 10.24 8.00 0.67
N HIS A 147 9.37 8.29 -0.32
CA HIS A 147 9.76 8.37 -1.74
C HIS A 147 10.74 9.51 -2.03
N GLU A 148 10.52 10.67 -1.41
CA GLU A 148 11.33 11.89 -1.59
C GLU A 148 11.81 12.41 -0.24
N ASP A 149 13.08 12.83 -0.19
CA ASP A 149 13.72 13.27 1.05
C ASP A 149 13.11 14.54 1.64
N GLU A 150 12.84 15.53 0.80
CA GLU A 150 12.26 16.81 1.22
C GLU A 150 10.84 16.63 1.76
N THR A 151 10.04 15.82 1.06
CA THR A 151 8.67 15.47 1.49
C THR A 151 8.67 14.75 2.83
N PHE A 152 9.56 13.77 3.01
CA PHE A 152 9.74 13.08 4.28
C PHE A 152 10.20 14.02 5.38
N ALA A 153 11.26 14.81 5.13
CA ALA A 153 11.82 15.77 6.09
C ALA A 153 10.79 16.81 6.55
N SER A 154 9.95 17.30 5.63
CA SER A 154 8.86 18.23 5.94
C SER A 154 7.79 17.58 6.81
N ALA A 155 7.38 16.35 6.49
CA ALA A 155 6.35 15.62 7.22
C ALA A 155 6.74 15.35 8.68
N ILE A 156 8.03 15.13 8.96
CA ILE A 156 8.54 14.87 10.32
C ILE A 156 9.08 16.12 11.02
N ALA A 157 9.00 17.32 10.40
CA ALA A 157 9.67 18.52 10.88
C ALA A 157 9.29 18.92 12.32
N GLN A 158 8.03 18.74 12.69
CA GLN A 158 7.49 19.08 14.02
C GLN A 158 7.23 17.83 14.88
N LEU A 159 7.62 16.65 14.39
CA LEU A 159 7.40 15.42 15.11
C LEU A 159 8.37 15.30 16.28
N GLN A 160 7.83 15.20 17.50
CA GLN A 160 8.63 14.94 18.68
C GLN A 160 8.90 13.45 18.83
N PRO A 161 10.10 13.01 19.21
CA PRO A 161 10.36 11.63 19.57
C PRO A 161 9.53 11.27 20.81
N ASN A 162 9.04 10.03 20.87
CA ASN A 162 8.24 9.41 21.93
C ASN A 162 6.71 9.54 21.78
N GLY A 163 6.03 8.46 22.10
CA GLY A 163 4.57 8.37 22.12
C GLY A 163 3.90 8.34 20.73
N VAL A 164 4.66 8.38 19.65
CA VAL A 164 4.17 8.30 18.26
C VAL A 164 4.91 7.22 17.49
N THR A 165 4.16 6.38 16.80
CA THR A 165 4.72 5.42 15.85
C THR A 165 4.84 6.06 14.47
N VAL A 166 6.00 5.97 13.83
CA VAL A 166 6.18 6.40 12.43
C VAL A 166 6.11 5.19 11.52
N VAL A 167 5.19 5.22 10.56
CA VAL A 167 5.04 4.19 9.53
C VAL A 167 5.41 4.81 8.19
N VAL A 168 6.46 4.29 7.55
CA VAL A 168 6.96 4.82 6.28
C VAL A 168 6.60 3.86 5.15
N LEU A 169 5.87 4.36 4.17
CA LEU A 169 5.60 3.67 2.90
C LEU A 169 6.53 4.19 1.81
N MET A 170 6.86 3.36 0.82
CA MET A 170 7.75 3.71 -0.30
C MET A 170 9.15 4.16 0.13
N GLY A 171 9.61 3.76 1.32
CA GLY A 171 10.89 4.18 1.90
C GLY A 171 11.97 3.11 1.88
N LEU A 172 11.71 1.90 1.35
CA LEU A 172 12.61 0.76 1.49
C LEU A 172 14.02 1.04 0.98
N GLY A 173 14.16 1.52 -0.25
CA GLY A 173 15.45 1.86 -0.86
C GLY A 173 16.15 3.09 -0.23
N ARG A 174 15.56 3.70 0.81
CA ARG A 174 16.07 4.87 1.51
C ARG A 174 16.07 4.70 3.03
N SER A 175 15.95 3.46 3.49
CA SER A 175 15.82 3.12 4.92
C SER A 175 16.94 3.73 5.77
N MET A 176 18.19 3.65 5.32
CA MET A 176 19.33 4.28 5.98
C MET A 176 19.18 5.80 6.13
N ALA A 177 18.84 6.49 5.03
CA ALA A 177 18.68 7.94 5.03
C ALA A 177 17.50 8.37 5.93
N ILE A 178 16.40 7.60 5.93
CA ILE A 178 15.24 7.82 6.78
C ILE A 178 15.63 7.69 8.26
N ALA A 179 16.35 6.62 8.63
CA ALA A 179 16.82 6.40 9.99
C ALA A 179 17.77 7.52 10.45
N GLN A 180 18.76 7.86 9.63
CA GLN A 180 19.70 8.96 9.93
C GLN A 180 18.98 10.28 10.12
N ARG A 181 17.99 10.59 9.27
CA ARG A 181 17.21 11.82 9.37
C ARG A 181 16.42 11.93 10.68
N LEU A 182 15.89 10.83 11.20
CA LEU A 182 15.22 10.81 12.51
C LEU A 182 16.24 11.01 13.64
N ILE A 183 17.39 10.34 13.58
CA ILE A 183 18.49 10.50 14.56
C ILE A 183 18.95 11.96 14.61
N ASP A 184 19.17 12.60 13.46
CA ASP A 184 19.57 14.01 13.36
C ASP A 184 18.52 14.98 13.94
N ARG A 185 17.26 14.52 14.08
CA ARG A 185 16.16 15.25 14.71
C ARG A 185 15.94 14.89 16.19
N GLY A 186 16.92 14.22 16.79
CA GLY A 186 16.91 13.93 18.22
C GLY A 186 16.21 12.62 18.63
N TRP A 187 15.85 11.76 17.67
CA TRP A 187 15.40 10.41 18.00
C TRP A 187 16.57 9.59 18.55
N SER A 188 16.29 8.80 19.59
CA SER A 188 17.30 7.90 20.15
C SER A 188 17.78 6.91 19.11
N ARG A 189 19.08 6.68 19.01
CA ARG A 189 19.68 5.61 18.19
C ARG A 189 19.13 4.23 18.55
N GLY A 190 18.79 4.02 19.83
CA GLY A 190 18.18 2.79 20.33
C GLY A 190 16.66 2.68 20.08
N THR A 191 16.02 3.66 19.43
CA THR A 191 14.59 3.57 19.11
C THR A 191 14.31 2.32 18.27
N PRO A 192 13.37 1.44 18.70
CA PRO A 192 13.05 0.23 17.97
C PRO A 192 12.53 0.52 16.55
N ALA A 193 12.97 -0.29 15.59
CA ALA A 193 12.57 -0.19 14.20
C ALA A 193 12.31 -1.59 13.59
N ALA A 194 11.42 -1.66 12.63
CA ALA A 194 11.15 -2.87 11.86
C ALA A 194 11.01 -2.55 10.36
N VAL A 195 11.44 -3.49 9.53
CA VAL A 195 11.22 -3.47 8.08
C VAL A 195 10.41 -4.70 7.72
N ILE A 196 9.26 -4.51 7.11
CA ILE A 196 8.35 -5.57 6.68
C ILE A 196 8.28 -5.54 5.16
N VAL A 197 8.73 -6.59 4.51
CA VAL A 197 8.70 -6.75 3.05
C VAL A 197 7.65 -7.79 2.69
N ASP A 198 6.94 -7.60 1.58
CA ASP A 198 5.90 -8.49 1.07
C ASP A 198 4.85 -8.89 2.11
N ALA A 199 4.42 -7.92 2.91
CA ALA A 199 3.47 -8.12 3.99
C ALA A 199 2.21 -8.87 3.52
N SER A 200 1.73 -9.81 4.35
CA SER A 200 0.57 -10.68 4.10
C SER A 200 0.73 -11.68 2.94
N ARG A 201 1.90 -11.78 2.35
CA ARG A 201 2.22 -12.79 1.32
C ARG A 201 2.98 -13.97 1.95
N PRO A 202 3.05 -15.13 1.29
CA PRO A 202 3.87 -16.26 1.75
C PRO A 202 5.35 -15.92 1.90
N GLU A 203 5.84 -14.98 1.10
CA GLU A 203 7.21 -14.49 1.05
C GLU A 203 7.49 -13.38 2.09
N GLN A 204 6.53 -13.09 2.98
CA GLN A 204 6.71 -12.04 3.98
C GLN A 204 8.01 -12.22 4.76
N HIS A 205 8.80 -11.16 4.79
CA HIS A 205 10.00 -11.08 5.61
C HIS A 205 9.90 -9.90 6.59
N VAL A 206 10.36 -10.11 7.83
CA VAL A 206 10.34 -9.11 8.89
C VAL A 206 11.72 -9.02 9.52
N TRP A 207 12.35 -7.86 9.41
CA TRP A 207 13.51 -7.50 10.19
C TRP A 207 13.09 -6.64 11.38
N ARG A 208 13.76 -6.81 12.53
CA ARG A 208 13.60 -5.96 13.72
C ARG A 208 14.97 -5.61 14.26
N GLY A 209 15.11 -4.37 14.69
CA GLY A 209 16.33 -3.82 15.27
C GLY A 209 16.07 -2.41 15.81
N THR A 210 17.05 -1.55 15.67
CA THR A 210 17.06 -0.17 16.15
C THR A 210 17.27 0.81 15.01
N LEU A 211 17.03 2.11 15.26
CA LEU A 211 17.37 3.16 14.29
C LEU A 211 18.85 3.17 13.94
N ASP A 212 19.73 2.88 14.91
CA ASP A 212 21.18 2.83 14.67
C ASP A 212 21.53 1.71 13.68
N GLU A 213 21.02 0.52 13.91
CA GLU A 213 21.22 -0.64 13.02
C GLU A 213 20.59 -0.39 11.63
N LEU A 214 19.41 0.25 11.56
CA LEU A 214 18.76 0.59 10.30
C LEU A 214 19.60 1.64 9.52
N SER A 215 20.23 2.60 10.22
CA SER A 215 21.10 3.60 9.62
C SER A 215 22.43 3.01 9.11
N ALA A 216 22.87 1.89 9.68
CA ALA A 216 24.07 1.16 9.30
C ALA A 216 23.81 0.06 8.24
N ASP A 217 22.64 0.08 7.57
CA ASP A 217 22.21 -0.92 6.57
C ASP A 217 22.14 -2.36 7.07
N ALA A 218 21.92 -2.54 8.36
CA ALA A 218 21.80 -3.87 8.94
C ALA A 218 20.49 -4.59 8.61
N ALA A 219 19.51 -3.88 8.04
CA ALA A 219 18.26 -4.49 7.57
C ALA A 219 18.51 -5.20 6.23
N PRO A 220 18.48 -6.55 6.17
CA PRO A 220 18.61 -7.26 4.91
C PRO A 220 17.36 -6.98 4.06
N VAL A 221 17.45 -6.00 3.18
CA VAL A 221 16.41 -5.71 2.20
C VAL A 221 16.64 -6.65 1.02
N ALA A 222 16.19 -7.88 1.15
CA ALA A 222 16.20 -8.84 0.06
C ALA A 222 14.94 -8.66 -0.79
N GLY A 223 15.10 -8.24 -2.04
CA GLY A 223 14.04 -8.25 -3.06
C GLY A 223 13.51 -6.88 -3.47
N ASP A 224 12.89 -6.86 -4.66
CA ASP A 224 12.17 -5.69 -5.23
C ASP A 224 10.75 -5.55 -4.66
N GLY A 225 10.45 -6.21 -3.54
CA GLY A 225 9.12 -6.26 -2.92
C GLY A 225 8.67 -4.93 -2.32
N ALA A 226 7.36 -4.81 -2.12
CA ALA A 226 6.80 -3.66 -1.42
C ALA A 226 7.15 -3.73 0.07
N GLY A 227 7.80 -2.68 0.60
CA GLY A 227 8.23 -2.63 2.00
C GLY A 227 7.57 -1.51 2.79
N THR A 228 7.37 -1.79 4.08
CA THR A 228 6.89 -0.85 5.09
C THR A 228 7.90 -0.78 6.23
N ILE A 229 8.32 0.43 6.62
CA ILE A 229 9.20 0.64 7.77
C ILE A 229 8.32 1.13 8.93
N VAL A 230 8.52 0.56 10.12
CA VAL A 230 7.83 0.94 11.37
C VAL A 230 8.87 1.35 12.39
N ILE A 231 8.72 2.54 12.96
CA ILE A 231 9.68 3.11 13.91
C ILE A 231 8.94 3.58 15.16
N GLY A 232 9.41 3.16 16.32
CA GLY A 232 8.84 3.53 17.61
C GLY A 232 8.77 2.36 18.60
N ASP A 233 8.50 2.67 19.86
CA ASP A 233 8.55 1.71 20.98
C ASP A 233 7.56 0.55 20.82
N VAL A 234 6.52 0.70 20.00
CA VAL A 234 5.56 -0.37 19.69
C VAL A 234 6.20 -1.59 19.03
N VAL A 235 7.35 -1.41 18.36
CA VAL A 235 8.08 -2.52 17.71
C VAL A 235 8.61 -3.50 18.76
N ALA A 236 8.90 -3.02 19.97
CA ALA A 236 9.38 -3.83 21.10
C ALA A 236 8.23 -4.51 21.87
N VAL A 237 6.96 -4.24 21.60
CA VAL A 237 5.81 -4.84 22.32
C VAL A 237 5.73 -6.36 22.12
N GLY A 238 6.33 -6.89 21.04
CA GLY A 238 6.66 -8.32 20.93
C GLY A 238 5.46 -9.28 20.96
N LEU A 239 4.39 -9.00 20.21
CA LEU A 239 3.27 -9.93 20.11
C LEU A 239 3.66 -11.13 19.24
N ALA A 240 3.54 -12.35 19.78
CA ALA A 240 3.62 -13.57 18.98
C ALA A 240 2.34 -13.68 18.13
N THR A 241 2.42 -13.35 16.84
CA THR A 241 1.31 -13.54 15.91
C THR A 241 1.63 -14.63 14.91
N SER A 242 0.71 -15.56 14.71
CA SER A 242 0.66 -16.30 13.46
C SER A 242 -0.04 -15.40 12.43
N VAL A 243 0.58 -15.15 11.30
CA VAL A 243 -0.12 -14.52 10.18
C VAL A 243 -1.30 -15.43 9.83
N ALA A 244 -2.52 -14.90 9.93
CA ALA A 244 -3.68 -15.62 9.41
C ALA A 244 -3.54 -15.62 7.88
N HIS A 245 -2.86 -16.63 7.35
CA HIS A 245 -2.90 -16.91 5.92
C HIS A 245 -4.33 -17.26 5.56
N GLY A 246 -4.92 -16.46 4.68
CA GLY A 246 -6.32 -16.55 4.30
C GLY A 246 -6.72 -17.98 4.00
N PHE A 247 -7.95 -18.31 4.33
CA PHE A 247 -8.65 -19.56 4.07
C PHE A 247 -8.49 -20.04 2.62
N SER A 248 -7.33 -20.61 2.30
CA SER A 248 -7.06 -21.21 0.98
C SER A 248 -7.60 -22.64 0.86
N ARG A 249 -8.35 -23.16 1.86
CA ARG A 249 -8.78 -24.55 1.89
C ARG A 249 -10.30 -24.81 2.00
N ALA A 250 -11.16 -23.85 1.73
CA ALA A 250 -12.61 -24.10 1.85
C ALA A 250 -13.42 -23.42 0.76
N ILE A 251 -13.07 -23.55 -0.52
CA ILE A 251 -14.02 -23.42 -1.64
C ILE A 251 -13.59 -24.43 -2.72
N GLY A 252 -13.64 -25.71 -2.35
CA GLY A 252 -13.67 -26.84 -3.24
C GLY A 252 -14.89 -27.65 -2.85
N GLY A 253 -16.00 -27.37 -3.49
CA GLY A 253 -17.27 -28.03 -3.39
C GLY A 253 -18.18 -27.43 -4.45
#